data_984763fc4538e226754573d86b530548
#
_entry.id   984763fc4538e226754573d86b530548
#
_cell.length_a   1.000
_cell.length_b   1.000
_cell.length_c   1.000
_cell.angle_alpha   90.00
_cell.angle_beta   90.00
_cell.angle_gamma   90.00
#
_symmetry.space_group_name_H-M   'P 1'
#
loop_
_entity.id
_entity.type
_entity.pdbx_description
1 polymer ?
#
loop_
_entity_poly.entity_id
_entity_poly.type
_entity_poly.pdbx_seq_one_letter_code
_entity_poly.pdbx_strand_id
1 'polypeptide(L)'
;MKTTARAALVLSPEEQQHLHSLAASRSAPLREVQRAKILLGYYAGQSFSALSRTLRLSRRIIYKHVDRALAAGVAVALRDHPHGADPIITPEAKAWVLSVACTKPKDHGLAAELWTRSALAKHIRRTAQAAGHPSVARVAKSTIHVILRDAPVRPHKIKYYLERRDPDFERKMKEVLIACREVSQLAESPAPLGAPQTVSVSVDEKPGVQALATTAPDRPPVPGEHPEVGRDYEYQRLGTASILAGLDLHDGHVTARVERRHRSREFIGLLQDLDAYYPAEVTIRLILDNHSAHISKETMAYLASRPNRFVYVHTPKHGSWLNLVETLFGKMARTFLRGMRVASWQEMKERILRGVAEINEAPVVHRWSNFTALRTQS
;
A
#
# COMPACT_ATOMS: atom_id res chain seq x y z
N MET A 1 37.54 -55.67 -18.07
CA MET A 1 37.69 -54.20 -17.99
C MET A 1 38.79 -53.87 -17.02
N LYS A 2 39.92 -53.32 -17.50
CA LYS A 2 41.04 -52.90 -16.66
C LYS A 2 40.60 -51.73 -15.77
N THR A 3 40.50 -51.91 -14.46
CA THR A 3 40.29 -50.86 -13.46
C THR A 3 41.57 -50.01 -13.45
N THR A 4 41.53 -48.88 -14.13
CA THR A 4 42.57 -47.86 -14.03
C THR A 4 42.63 -47.41 -12.57
N ALA A 5 43.77 -47.61 -11.92
CA ALA A 5 44.00 -47.16 -10.54
C ALA A 5 43.83 -45.61 -10.51
N ARG A 6 42.93 -45.10 -9.69
CA ARG A 6 42.78 -43.65 -9.49
C ARG A 6 43.97 -43.10 -8.70
N ALA A 7 44.31 -41.86 -8.98
CA ALA A 7 45.33 -41.15 -8.25
C ALA A 7 44.97 -41.02 -6.76
N ALA A 8 45.99 -41.00 -5.90
CA ALA A 8 45.81 -40.73 -4.49
C ALA A 8 45.28 -39.27 -4.31
N LEU A 9 44.31 -39.10 -3.43
CA LEU A 9 43.83 -37.76 -3.07
C LEU A 9 44.85 -37.11 -2.13
N VAL A 10 45.34 -35.94 -2.47
CA VAL A 10 46.24 -35.18 -1.62
C VAL A 10 45.41 -34.06 -0.97
N LEU A 11 45.49 -33.94 0.35
CA LEU A 11 44.77 -32.92 1.11
C LEU A 11 45.78 -32.02 1.83
N SER A 12 45.54 -30.70 1.79
CA SER A 12 46.27 -29.79 2.67
C SER A 12 45.83 -29.97 4.14
N PRO A 13 46.63 -29.53 5.11
CA PRO A 13 46.23 -29.57 6.53
C PRO A 13 44.91 -28.86 6.80
N GLU A 14 44.67 -27.74 6.12
CA GLU A 14 43.45 -26.95 6.23
C GLU A 14 42.24 -27.70 5.65
N GLU A 15 42.39 -28.31 4.47
CA GLU A 15 41.33 -29.11 3.85
C GLU A 15 40.99 -30.33 4.70
N GLN A 16 41.99 -30.97 5.29
CA GLN A 16 41.79 -32.11 6.16
C GLN A 16 41.01 -31.72 7.42
N GLN A 17 41.39 -30.60 8.06
CA GLN A 17 40.68 -30.07 9.23
C GLN A 17 39.23 -29.68 8.88
N HIS A 18 39.01 -29.02 7.74
CA HIS A 18 37.70 -28.65 7.26
C HIS A 18 36.80 -29.88 7.02
N LEU A 19 37.34 -30.89 6.34
CA LEU A 19 36.61 -32.13 6.07
C LEU A 19 36.26 -32.89 7.37
N HIS A 20 37.15 -32.93 8.36
CA HIS A 20 36.88 -33.53 9.67
C HIS A 20 35.78 -32.77 10.42
N SER A 21 35.85 -31.46 10.46
CA SER A 21 34.81 -30.60 11.07
C SER A 21 33.47 -30.83 10.41
N LEU A 22 33.43 -30.85 9.07
CA LEU A 22 32.22 -31.04 8.29
C LEU A 22 31.62 -32.45 8.47
N ALA A 23 32.49 -33.50 8.50
CA ALA A 23 32.07 -34.89 8.69
C ALA A 23 31.45 -35.14 10.09
N ALA A 24 31.87 -34.36 11.11
CA ALA A 24 31.38 -34.43 12.48
C ALA A 24 30.18 -33.48 12.72
N SER A 25 29.87 -32.57 11.81
CA SER A 25 28.80 -31.55 11.98
C SER A 25 27.42 -32.19 12.08
N ARG A 26 26.62 -31.70 13.03
CA ARG A 26 25.19 -32.05 13.20
C ARG A 26 24.23 -31.05 12.54
N SER A 27 24.74 -29.89 12.18
CA SER A 27 23.96 -28.80 11.58
C SER A 27 24.21 -28.60 10.08
N ALA A 28 25.30 -29.14 9.52
CA ALA A 28 25.60 -29.04 8.11
C ALA A 28 24.64 -29.91 7.27
N PRO A 29 24.39 -29.53 5.99
CA PRO A 29 23.57 -30.32 5.09
C PRO A 29 24.07 -31.76 4.97
N LEU A 30 23.16 -32.73 5.12
CA LEU A 30 23.53 -34.16 5.09
C LEU A 30 24.39 -34.56 3.88
N ARG A 31 24.15 -33.94 2.74
CA ARG A 31 24.90 -34.19 1.49
C ARG A 31 26.36 -33.78 1.62
N GLU A 32 26.64 -32.66 2.26
CA GLU A 32 28.00 -32.17 2.48
C GLU A 32 28.75 -33.07 3.49
N VAL A 33 28.06 -33.44 4.57
CA VAL A 33 28.58 -34.40 5.56
C VAL A 33 28.96 -35.75 4.91
N GLN A 34 28.07 -36.27 4.05
CA GLN A 34 28.32 -37.52 3.32
C GLN A 34 29.51 -37.39 2.37
N ARG A 35 29.64 -36.29 1.63
CA ARG A 35 30.76 -36.03 0.72
C ARG A 35 32.07 -35.91 1.49
N ALA A 36 32.08 -35.20 2.62
CA ALA A 36 33.27 -35.11 3.48
C ALA A 36 33.70 -36.49 3.97
N LYS A 37 32.78 -37.34 4.41
CA LYS A 37 33.09 -38.73 4.82
C LYS A 37 33.64 -39.60 3.67
N ILE A 38 33.14 -39.43 2.45
CA ILE A 38 33.67 -40.11 1.25
C ILE A 38 35.13 -39.72 1.01
N LEU A 39 35.41 -38.40 1.01
CA LEU A 39 36.73 -37.87 0.70
C LEU A 39 37.76 -38.24 1.79
N LEU A 40 37.38 -38.15 3.06
CA LEU A 40 38.27 -38.60 4.17
C LEU A 40 38.54 -40.08 4.13
N GLY A 41 37.52 -40.92 3.90
CA GLY A 41 37.71 -42.35 3.80
C GLY A 41 38.59 -42.76 2.60
N TYR A 42 38.45 -42.07 1.46
CA TYR A 42 39.33 -42.30 0.29
C TYR A 42 40.75 -41.83 0.56
N TYR A 43 40.95 -40.68 1.19
CA TYR A 43 42.24 -40.17 1.65
C TYR A 43 42.94 -41.15 2.61
N ALA A 44 42.17 -41.76 3.54
CA ALA A 44 42.67 -42.79 4.45
C ALA A 44 42.92 -44.16 3.78
N GLY A 45 42.87 -44.27 2.46
CA GLY A 45 43.14 -45.48 1.71
C GLY A 45 42.07 -46.56 1.74
N GLN A 46 40.83 -46.23 2.18
CA GLN A 46 39.73 -47.18 2.19
C GLN A 46 39.30 -47.57 0.77
N SER A 47 39.04 -48.86 0.56
CA SER A 47 38.54 -49.31 -0.74
C SER A 47 37.09 -48.78 -1.01
N PHE A 48 36.75 -48.57 -2.26
CA PHE A 48 35.39 -48.13 -2.67
C PHE A 48 34.29 -49.08 -2.17
N SER A 49 34.60 -50.41 -2.07
CA SER A 49 33.67 -51.40 -1.54
C SER A 49 33.49 -51.26 -0.02
N ALA A 50 34.58 -50.90 0.72
CA ALA A 50 34.48 -50.61 2.15
C ALA A 50 33.67 -49.35 2.40
N LEU A 51 33.99 -48.24 1.69
CA LEU A 51 33.22 -46.98 1.76
C LEU A 51 31.77 -47.17 1.42
N SER A 52 31.45 -47.95 0.39
CA SER A 52 30.04 -48.23 0.01
C SER A 52 29.28 -48.93 1.14
N ARG A 53 29.91 -49.89 1.83
CA ARG A 53 29.29 -50.62 2.97
C ARG A 53 29.12 -49.69 4.18
N THR A 54 30.18 -48.97 4.54
CA THR A 54 30.22 -48.12 5.74
C THR A 54 29.23 -46.94 5.62
N LEU A 55 29.19 -46.28 4.49
CA LEU A 55 28.35 -45.10 4.26
C LEU A 55 26.96 -45.43 3.71
N ARG A 56 26.70 -46.72 3.40
CA ARG A 56 25.45 -47.18 2.75
C ARG A 56 25.11 -46.41 1.47
N LEU A 57 26.14 -46.13 0.65
CA LEU A 57 26.02 -45.40 -0.61
C LEU A 57 26.45 -46.30 -1.77
N SER A 58 25.84 -46.10 -2.96
CA SER A 58 26.28 -46.85 -4.15
C SER A 58 27.71 -46.47 -4.54
N ARG A 59 28.48 -47.43 -5.05
CA ARG A 59 29.84 -47.17 -5.54
C ARG A 59 29.88 -46.05 -6.60
N ARG A 60 28.82 -45.95 -7.42
CA ARG A 60 28.72 -44.89 -8.43
C ARG A 60 28.73 -43.49 -7.82
N ILE A 61 28.05 -43.30 -6.68
CA ILE A 61 28.05 -42.03 -5.95
C ILE A 61 29.46 -41.74 -5.41
N ILE A 62 30.12 -42.72 -4.82
CA ILE A 62 31.45 -42.56 -4.26
C ILE A 62 32.46 -42.22 -5.37
N TYR A 63 32.45 -42.95 -6.48
CA TYR A 63 33.28 -42.65 -7.66
C TYR A 63 33.06 -41.19 -8.12
N LYS A 64 31.80 -40.78 -8.28
CA LYS A 64 31.46 -39.43 -8.73
C LYS A 64 32.12 -38.34 -7.88
N HIS A 65 32.11 -38.49 -6.55
CA HIS A 65 32.63 -37.44 -5.66
C HIS A 65 34.17 -37.52 -5.55
N VAL A 66 34.76 -38.70 -5.58
CA VAL A 66 36.22 -38.85 -5.61
C VAL A 66 36.78 -38.33 -6.94
N ASP A 67 36.22 -38.73 -8.08
CA ASP A 67 36.65 -38.25 -9.39
C ASP A 67 36.54 -36.74 -9.52
N ARG A 68 35.50 -36.15 -8.92
CA ARG A 68 35.32 -34.71 -8.90
C ARG A 68 36.36 -34.01 -8.02
N ALA A 69 36.70 -34.56 -6.88
CA ALA A 69 37.75 -34.02 -6.02
C ALA A 69 39.14 -34.10 -6.69
N LEU A 70 39.41 -35.17 -7.36
CA LEU A 70 40.68 -35.36 -8.12
C LEU A 70 40.79 -34.41 -9.32
N ALA A 71 39.67 -34.12 -9.98
CA ALA A 71 39.66 -33.25 -11.17
C ALA A 71 39.61 -31.76 -10.85
N ALA A 72 38.86 -31.34 -9.82
CA ALA A 72 38.49 -29.93 -9.57
C ALA A 72 38.75 -29.47 -8.12
N GLY A 73 39.33 -30.32 -7.27
CA GLY A 73 39.62 -30.01 -5.87
C GLY A 73 38.46 -30.29 -4.90
N VAL A 74 38.80 -30.30 -3.62
CA VAL A 74 37.92 -30.66 -2.51
C VAL A 74 36.73 -29.68 -2.39
N ALA A 75 36.99 -28.39 -2.47
CA ALA A 75 35.97 -27.37 -2.34
C ALA A 75 34.85 -27.50 -3.39
N VAL A 76 35.23 -27.88 -4.61
CA VAL A 76 34.25 -28.10 -5.71
C VAL A 76 33.52 -29.42 -5.51
N ALA A 77 34.15 -30.45 -4.99
CA ALA A 77 33.53 -31.74 -4.73
C ALA A 77 32.47 -31.68 -3.62
N LEU A 78 32.61 -30.79 -2.65
CA LEU A 78 31.66 -30.57 -1.56
C LEU A 78 30.40 -29.83 -2.01
N ARG A 79 30.49 -28.95 -2.98
CA ARG A 79 29.33 -28.15 -3.44
C ARG A 79 28.40 -28.95 -4.34
N ASP A 80 27.13 -28.62 -4.31
CA ASP A 80 26.18 -29.12 -5.32
C ASP A 80 26.56 -28.61 -6.71
N HIS A 81 26.45 -29.45 -7.70
CA HIS A 81 26.53 -29.01 -9.09
C HIS A 81 25.26 -28.27 -9.41
N PRO A 82 25.32 -27.04 -9.91
CA PRO A 82 24.10 -26.42 -10.42
C PRO A 82 23.53 -27.35 -11.52
N HIS A 83 22.44 -28.00 -11.19
CA HIS A 83 21.65 -28.73 -12.19
C HIS A 83 20.82 -27.67 -12.96
N GLY A 84 21.38 -27.18 -14.04
CA GLY A 84 20.67 -26.32 -14.97
C GLY A 84 21.39 -26.39 -16.32
N ALA A 85 20.65 -26.62 -17.38
CA ALA A 85 21.08 -26.20 -18.69
C ALA A 85 21.41 -24.70 -18.61
N ASP A 86 22.36 -24.21 -19.38
CA ASP A 86 22.64 -22.79 -19.54
C ASP A 86 21.32 -22.04 -19.70
N PRO A 87 21.18 -20.87 -19.06
CA PRO A 87 19.93 -20.15 -19.10
C PRO A 87 19.53 -19.91 -20.56
N ILE A 88 18.46 -20.57 -20.99
CA ILE A 88 17.92 -20.47 -22.36
C ILE A 88 17.63 -19.00 -22.72
N ILE A 89 17.34 -18.16 -21.72
CA ILE A 89 17.04 -16.72 -21.89
C ILE A 89 18.30 -15.93 -21.55
N THR A 90 18.81 -15.22 -22.54
CA THR A 90 20.02 -14.40 -22.39
C THR A 90 19.79 -13.16 -21.51
N PRO A 91 20.86 -12.63 -20.86
CA PRO A 91 20.77 -11.39 -20.08
C PRO A 91 20.21 -10.21 -20.87
N GLU A 92 20.59 -10.07 -22.14
CA GLU A 92 20.14 -9.02 -23.04
C GLU A 92 18.63 -9.13 -23.32
N ALA A 93 18.13 -10.36 -23.53
CA ALA A 93 16.70 -10.61 -23.70
C ALA A 93 15.90 -10.31 -22.43
N LYS A 94 16.45 -10.57 -21.24
CA LYS A 94 15.82 -10.16 -19.97
C LYS A 94 15.78 -8.63 -19.85
N ALA A 95 16.87 -7.95 -20.16
CA ALA A 95 16.93 -6.47 -20.13
C ALA A 95 15.93 -5.86 -21.11
N TRP A 96 15.81 -6.43 -22.32
CA TRP A 96 14.80 -5.98 -23.29
C TRP A 96 13.37 -6.20 -22.77
N VAL A 97 13.05 -7.35 -22.18
CA VAL A 97 11.74 -7.59 -21.56
C VAL A 97 11.44 -6.55 -20.48
N LEU A 98 12.42 -6.17 -19.68
CA LEU A 98 12.29 -5.14 -18.65
C LEU A 98 12.08 -3.76 -19.27
N SER A 99 12.80 -3.39 -20.32
CA SER A 99 12.62 -2.13 -21.00
C SER A 99 11.19 -1.98 -21.57
N VAL A 100 10.66 -3.02 -22.20
CA VAL A 100 9.27 -3.05 -22.66
C VAL A 100 8.29 -2.96 -21.48
N ALA A 101 8.56 -3.64 -20.36
CA ALA A 101 7.71 -3.58 -19.18
C ALA A 101 7.67 -2.17 -18.55
N CYS A 102 8.68 -1.35 -18.74
CA CYS A 102 8.76 0.03 -18.25
C CYS A 102 8.03 1.04 -19.16
N THR A 103 7.61 0.64 -20.34
CA THR A 103 6.77 1.45 -21.24
C THR A 103 5.29 1.16 -21.01
N LYS A 104 4.40 1.92 -21.63
CA LYS A 104 2.97 1.67 -21.57
C LYS A 104 2.51 0.79 -22.74
N PRO A 105 1.53 -0.11 -22.55
CA PRO A 105 0.95 -0.88 -23.65
C PRO A 105 0.46 -0.02 -24.81
N LYS A 106 -0.11 1.15 -24.55
CA LYS A 106 -0.58 2.08 -25.58
C LYS A 106 0.54 2.57 -26.51
N ASP A 107 1.76 2.69 -26.02
CA ASP A 107 2.93 3.11 -26.81
C ASP A 107 3.32 2.03 -27.85
N HIS A 108 2.77 0.82 -27.67
CA HIS A 108 2.89 -0.32 -28.58
C HIS A 108 1.60 -0.63 -29.36
N GLY A 109 0.68 0.35 -29.46
CA GLY A 109 -0.58 0.22 -30.20
C GLY A 109 -1.64 -0.64 -29.53
N LEU A 110 -1.58 -0.83 -28.21
CA LEU A 110 -2.57 -1.55 -27.42
C LEU A 110 -3.46 -0.57 -26.65
N ALA A 111 -4.71 -0.96 -26.38
CA ALA A 111 -5.67 -0.08 -25.70
C ALA A 111 -5.39 0.12 -24.19
N ALA A 112 -4.59 -0.74 -23.56
CA ALA A 112 -4.37 -0.72 -22.12
C ALA A 112 -3.34 0.33 -21.69
N GLU A 113 -3.52 0.92 -20.50
CA GLU A 113 -2.53 1.82 -19.86
C GLU A 113 -1.47 1.05 -19.07
N LEU A 114 -1.78 -0.15 -18.58
CA LEU A 114 -0.90 -0.96 -17.75
C LEU A 114 -0.70 -2.35 -18.33
N TRP A 115 0.52 -2.86 -18.19
CA TRP A 115 0.83 -4.23 -18.56
C TRP A 115 0.27 -5.22 -17.55
N THR A 116 -0.62 -6.11 -17.98
CA THR A 116 -0.80 -7.37 -17.28
C THR A 116 0.32 -8.33 -17.67
N ARG A 117 0.67 -9.28 -16.79
CA ARG A 117 1.70 -10.29 -17.12
C ARG A 117 1.37 -11.09 -18.38
N SER A 118 0.08 -11.34 -18.62
CA SER A 118 -0.39 -12.06 -19.82
C SER A 118 -0.25 -11.21 -21.07
N ALA A 119 -0.62 -9.92 -21.01
CA ALA A 119 -0.49 -9.01 -22.15
C ALA A 119 0.98 -8.78 -22.51
N LEU A 120 1.84 -8.58 -21.51
CA LEU A 120 3.27 -8.44 -21.70
C LEU A 120 3.87 -9.70 -22.33
N ALA A 121 3.57 -10.90 -21.81
CA ALA A 121 4.04 -12.15 -22.38
C ALA A 121 3.59 -12.34 -23.84
N LYS A 122 2.33 -11.97 -24.15
CA LYS A 122 1.79 -12.02 -25.53
C LYS A 122 2.52 -11.05 -26.45
N HIS A 123 2.77 -9.82 -25.99
CA HIS A 123 3.49 -8.80 -26.75
C HIS A 123 4.93 -9.23 -27.01
N ILE A 124 5.67 -9.64 -25.98
CA ILE A 124 7.04 -10.14 -26.08
C ILE A 124 7.14 -11.27 -27.11
N ARG A 125 6.29 -12.31 -27.02
CA ARG A 125 6.32 -13.40 -28.00
C ARG A 125 6.13 -12.94 -29.44
N ARG A 126 5.30 -11.92 -29.66
CA ARG A 126 5.01 -11.40 -31.01
C ARG A 126 6.16 -10.59 -31.57
N THR A 127 6.90 -9.88 -30.72
CA THR A 127 7.90 -8.89 -31.16
C THR A 127 9.36 -9.32 -30.95
N ALA A 128 9.60 -10.34 -30.14
CA ALA A 128 10.93 -10.78 -29.73
C ALA A 128 11.87 -11.10 -30.93
N GLN A 129 11.36 -11.77 -31.97
CA GLN A 129 12.18 -12.17 -33.08
C GLN A 129 12.62 -10.96 -33.92
N ALA A 130 11.70 -10.02 -34.20
CA ALA A 130 11.99 -8.80 -34.92
C ALA A 130 12.91 -7.86 -34.10
N ALA A 131 12.84 -7.93 -32.77
CA ALA A 131 13.70 -7.17 -31.87
C ALA A 131 15.07 -7.79 -31.60
N GLY A 132 15.40 -8.93 -32.25
CA GLY A 132 16.69 -9.59 -32.06
C GLY A 132 16.82 -10.47 -30.80
N HIS A 133 15.70 -10.81 -30.16
CA HIS A 133 15.68 -11.57 -28.90
C HIS A 133 14.92 -12.91 -29.04
N PRO A 134 15.35 -13.84 -29.92
CA PRO A 134 14.63 -15.10 -30.19
C PRO A 134 14.47 -15.99 -28.95
N SER A 135 15.38 -15.86 -27.95
CA SER A 135 15.34 -16.66 -26.71
C SER A 135 14.05 -16.45 -25.87
N VAL A 136 13.34 -15.34 -26.06
CA VAL A 136 12.05 -15.03 -25.40
C VAL A 136 10.86 -15.12 -26.32
N ALA A 137 11.01 -15.57 -27.55
CA ALA A 137 9.90 -15.71 -28.52
C ALA A 137 8.81 -16.73 -28.07
N ARG A 138 9.13 -17.63 -27.13
CA ARG A 138 8.19 -18.59 -26.54
C ARG A 138 8.02 -18.40 -25.03
N VAL A 139 8.33 -17.21 -24.51
CA VAL A 139 8.29 -16.92 -23.07
C VAL A 139 6.90 -17.19 -22.47
N ALA A 140 6.88 -17.91 -21.35
CA ALA A 140 5.66 -18.14 -20.57
C ALA A 140 5.34 -16.97 -19.65
N LYS A 141 4.07 -16.83 -19.23
CA LYS A 141 3.63 -15.84 -18.23
C LYS A 141 4.38 -15.99 -16.89
N SER A 142 4.69 -17.23 -16.49
CA SER A 142 5.47 -17.53 -15.29
C SER A 142 6.89 -16.99 -15.39
N THR A 143 7.53 -17.14 -16.54
CA THR A 143 8.88 -16.61 -16.79
C THR A 143 8.90 -15.05 -16.75
N ILE A 144 7.91 -14.41 -17.34
CA ILE A 144 7.73 -12.93 -17.21
C ILE A 144 7.60 -12.56 -15.72
N HIS A 145 6.84 -13.34 -14.95
CA HIS A 145 6.71 -13.08 -13.52
C HIS A 145 8.06 -13.13 -12.78
N VAL A 146 8.89 -14.14 -13.08
CA VAL A 146 10.23 -14.28 -12.47
C VAL A 146 11.12 -13.09 -12.86
N ILE A 147 11.17 -12.75 -14.15
CA ILE A 147 11.98 -11.60 -14.64
C ILE A 147 11.57 -10.30 -13.93
N LEU A 148 10.27 -10.02 -13.82
CA LEU A 148 9.77 -8.80 -13.17
C LEU A 148 9.99 -8.81 -11.64
N ARG A 149 9.93 -9.98 -11.00
CA ARG A 149 10.20 -10.14 -9.56
C ARG A 149 11.67 -9.86 -9.25
N ASP A 150 12.56 -10.41 -10.06
CA ASP A 150 14.02 -10.32 -9.84
C ASP A 150 14.55 -8.89 -10.11
N ALA A 151 13.85 -8.11 -10.92
CA ALA A 151 14.15 -6.71 -11.21
C ALA A 151 13.24 -5.70 -10.50
N PRO A 152 12.56 -6.02 -9.42
CA PRO A 152 11.43 -5.43 -8.69
C PRO A 152 10.53 -4.45 -9.48
N VAL A 153 10.23 -4.77 -10.74
CA VAL A 153 9.34 -3.96 -11.60
C VAL A 153 7.90 -4.45 -11.50
N ARG A 154 6.96 -3.51 -11.34
CA ARG A 154 5.52 -3.79 -11.18
C ARG A 154 4.67 -3.01 -12.18
N PRO A 155 4.75 -3.30 -13.49
CA PRO A 155 4.10 -2.52 -14.56
C PRO A 155 2.56 -2.59 -14.54
N HIS A 156 1.99 -3.43 -13.67
CA HIS A 156 0.56 -3.59 -13.45
C HIS A 156 0.03 -2.78 -12.24
N LYS A 157 0.89 -1.96 -11.61
CA LYS A 157 0.52 -1.14 -10.45
C LYS A 157 0.81 0.33 -10.74
N ILE A 158 -0.10 1.18 -10.27
CA ILE A 158 0.09 2.62 -10.22
C ILE A 158 0.41 2.99 -8.78
N LYS A 159 1.43 3.79 -8.58
CA LYS A 159 1.67 4.53 -7.35
C LYS A 159 1.36 5.99 -7.65
N TYR A 160 0.29 6.48 -7.03
CA TYR A 160 -0.04 7.90 -7.15
C TYR A 160 0.98 8.71 -6.34
N TYR A 161 1.43 9.80 -6.90
CA TYR A 161 2.19 10.84 -6.21
C TYR A 161 1.50 12.17 -6.45
N LEU A 162 1.72 13.11 -5.55
CA LEU A 162 1.13 14.43 -5.64
C LEU A 162 2.13 15.37 -6.29
N GLU A 163 1.77 15.88 -7.49
CA GLU A 163 2.54 16.94 -8.14
C GLU A 163 2.24 18.27 -7.46
N ARG A 164 3.27 18.93 -6.93
CA ARG A 164 3.15 20.24 -6.28
C ARG A 164 2.96 21.33 -7.34
N ARG A 165 1.70 21.58 -7.74
CA ARG A 165 1.35 22.59 -8.75
C ARG A 165 0.89 23.93 -8.17
N ASP A 166 0.71 24.01 -6.85
CA ASP A 166 0.36 25.25 -6.16
C ASP A 166 1.66 26.03 -5.87
N PRO A 167 1.87 27.22 -6.45
CA PRO A 167 3.07 28.03 -6.17
C PRO A 167 3.14 28.43 -4.71
N ASP A 168 2.01 28.50 -3.99
CA ASP A 168 1.90 28.83 -2.59
C ASP A 168 1.85 27.59 -1.67
N PHE A 169 2.19 26.41 -2.18
CA PHE A 169 2.00 25.13 -1.46
C PHE A 169 2.66 25.16 -0.07
N GLU A 170 3.92 25.56 0.01
CA GLU A 170 4.68 25.57 1.28
C GLU A 170 4.11 26.57 2.26
N ARG A 171 3.71 27.77 1.80
CA ARG A 171 3.11 28.81 2.66
C ARG A 171 1.78 28.31 3.24
N LYS A 172 0.86 27.83 2.39
CA LYS A 172 -0.44 27.33 2.84
C LYS A 172 -0.33 26.13 3.74
N MET A 173 0.55 25.17 3.40
CA MET A 173 0.84 24.03 4.26
C MET A 173 1.32 24.47 5.64
N LYS A 174 2.25 25.44 5.68
CA LYS A 174 2.76 25.99 6.95
C LYS A 174 1.65 26.65 7.77
N GLU A 175 0.75 27.41 7.15
CA GLU A 175 -0.39 28.04 7.83
C GLU A 175 -1.33 26.99 8.46
N VAL A 176 -1.67 25.91 7.73
CA VAL A 176 -2.47 24.80 8.26
C VAL A 176 -1.76 24.10 9.43
N LEU A 177 -0.47 23.83 9.28
CA LEU A 177 0.31 23.16 10.34
C LEU A 177 0.46 24.03 11.59
N ILE A 178 0.59 25.34 11.43
CA ILE A 178 0.59 26.30 12.55
C ILE A 178 -0.76 26.24 13.28
N ALA A 179 -1.88 26.31 12.55
CA ALA A 179 -3.22 26.21 13.15
C ALA A 179 -3.39 24.90 13.93
N CYS A 180 -2.99 23.77 13.36
CA CYS A 180 -3.06 22.48 14.06
C CYS A 180 -2.14 22.40 15.28
N ARG A 181 -0.95 23.01 15.22
CA ARG A 181 -0.02 23.07 16.35
C ARG A 181 -0.57 23.93 17.50
N GLU A 182 -1.18 25.07 17.20
CA GLU A 182 -1.84 25.92 18.18
C GLU A 182 -2.95 25.19 18.92
N VAL A 183 -3.78 24.41 18.21
CA VAL A 183 -4.80 23.53 18.82
C VAL A 183 -4.16 22.55 19.80
N SER A 184 -3.05 21.90 19.39
CA SER A 184 -2.36 20.95 20.26
C SER A 184 -1.76 21.62 21.50
N GLN A 185 -1.21 22.82 21.35
CA GLN A 185 -0.64 23.60 22.47
C GLN A 185 -1.72 24.05 23.46
N LEU A 186 -2.89 24.48 22.96
CA LEU A 186 -4.02 24.87 23.81
C LEU A 186 -4.61 23.70 24.58
N ALA A 187 -4.53 22.48 24.03
CA ALA A 187 -4.92 21.27 24.73
C ALA A 187 -3.97 20.92 25.89
N GLU A 188 -2.67 21.26 25.77
CA GLU A 188 -1.66 21.02 26.81
C GLU A 188 -1.60 22.17 27.85
N SER A 189 -1.84 23.41 27.39
CA SER A 189 -1.80 24.62 28.21
C SER A 189 -2.95 25.53 27.81
N PRO A 190 -4.10 25.46 28.51
CA PRO A 190 -5.25 26.31 28.21
C PRO A 190 -4.92 27.81 28.31
N ALA A 191 -5.52 28.59 27.42
CA ALA A 191 -5.35 30.03 27.41
C ALA A 191 -5.83 30.68 28.73
N PRO A 192 -5.22 31.79 29.18
CA PRO A 192 -5.67 32.53 30.35
C PRO A 192 -7.12 32.98 30.21
N LEU A 193 -7.83 33.03 31.33
CA LEU A 193 -9.19 33.56 31.39
C LEU A 193 -9.26 34.99 30.82
N GLY A 194 -10.15 35.21 29.82
CA GLY A 194 -10.32 36.49 29.17
C GLY A 194 -9.43 36.75 27.94
N ALA A 195 -8.56 35.81 27.55
CA ALA A 195 -7.85 35.93 26.30
C ALA A 195 -8.81 35.70 25.10
N PRO A 196 -8.59 36.36 23.94
CA PRO A 196 -9.36 36.12 22.73
C PRO A 196 -9.30 34.63 22.36
N GLN A 197 -10.45 33.99 22.30
CA GLN A 197 -10.52 32.57 21.97
C GLN A 197 -10.69 32.39 20.47
N THR A 198 -9.88 31.51 19.89
CA THR A 198 -10.01 31.06 18.50
C THR A 198 -10.24 29.57 18.47
N VAL A 199 -11.35 29.14 17.91
CA VAL A 199 -11.59 27.72 17.62
C VAL A 199 -11.16 27.41 16.19
N SER A 200 -10.59 26.23 15.96
CA SER A 200 -10.17 25.77 14.63
C SER A 200 -11.05 24.64 14.19
N VAL A 201 -11.77 24.85 13.07
CA VAL A 201 -12.73 23.90 12.50
C VAL A 201 -12.24 23.50 11.10
N SER A 202 -12.07 22.21 10.88
CA SER A 202 -11.75 21.65 9.57
C SER A 202 -13.05 21.41 8.81
N VAL A 203 -13.21 22.00 7.63
CA VAL A 203 -14.47 22.02 6.87
C VAL A 203 -14.28 21.41 5.49
N ASP A 204 -15.24 20.60 5.05
CA ASP A 204 -15.26 20.01 3.70
C ASP A 204 -16.64 19.46 3.35
N GLU A 205 -16.81 19.00 2.11
CA GLU A 205 -18.01 18.35 1.61
C GLU A 205 -17.75 16.89 1.21
N LYS A 206 -18.71 16.03 1.56
CA LYS A 206 -18.80 14.68 1.01
C LYS A 206 -19.98 14.59 0.05
N PRO A 207 -19.75 14.82 -1.26
CA PRO A 207 -20.80 14.72 -2.25
C PRO A 207 -21.14 13.27 -2.60
N GLY A 208 -22.28 13.09 -3.29
CA GLY A 208 -22.61 11.82 -3.96
C GLY A 208 -23.02 10.68 -3.03
N VAL A 209 -23.43 10.95 -1.79
CA VAL A 209 -24.00 9.93 -0.89
C VAL A 209 -25.34 9.49 -1.47
N GLN A 210 -25.44 8.19 -1.85
CA GLN A 210 -26.62 7.68 -2.54
C GLN A 210 -27.72 7.23 -1.57
N ALA A 211 -28.93 7.69 -1.76
CA ALA A 211 -30.13 7.15 -1.15
C ALA A 211 -30.59 5.93 -1.97
N LEU A 212 -30.46 4.75 -1.38
CA LEU A 212 -30.81 3.48 -2.03
C LEU A 212 -31.87 2.76 -1.21
N ALA A 213 -32.95 2.32 -1.89
CA ALA A 213 -33.94 1.43 -1.32
C ALA A 213 -33.67 -0.02 -1.75
N THR A 214 -34.06 -0.97 -0.90
CA THR A 214 -34.12 -2.39 -1.28
C THR A 214 -35.38 -2.67 -2.08
N THR A 215 -35.33 -3.61 -3.01
CA THR A 215 -36.49 -4.10 -3.79
C THR A 215 -37.20 -5.25 -3.09
N ALA A 216 -36.49 -5.94 -2.17
CA ALA A 216 -37.02 -6.97 -1.29
C ALA A 216 -36.42 -6.83 0.12
N PRO A 217 -37.08 -7.37 1.17
CA PRO A 217 -36.53 -7.39 2.52
C PRO A 217 -35.21 -8.12 2.62
N ASP A 218 -34.30 -7.61 3.44
CA ASP A 218 -33.06 -8.33 3.77
C ASP A 218 -33.38 -9.65 4.50
N ARG A 219 -32.62 -10.68 4.23
CA ARG A 219 -32.69 -11.96 4.93
C ARG A 219 -31.70 -11.96 6.08
N PRO A 220 -32.14 -12.17 7.34
CA PRO A 220 -31.22 -12.19 8.47
C PRO A 220 -30.26 -13.38 8.40
N PRO A 221 -29.10 -13.29 9.05
CA PRO A 221 -28.20 -14.43 9.20
C PRO A 221 -28.89 -15.57 9.94
N VAL A 222 -28.65 -16.82 9.49
CA VAL A 222 -29.13 -18.03 10.17
C VAL A 222 -27.92 -18.87 10.60
N PRO A 223 -27.66 -19.02 11.92
CA PRO A 223 -26.52 -19.80 12.40
C PRO A 223 -26.51 -21.23 11.86
N GLY A 224 -25.37 -21.65 11.31
CA GLY A 224 -25.20 -22.98 10.74
C GLY A 224 -25.66 -23.14 9.28
N GLU A 225 -26.44 -22.20 8.74
CA GLU A 225 -26.91 -22.23 7.35
C GLU A 225 -26.26 -21.13 6.50
N HIS A 226 -26.46 -19.88 6.85
CA HIS A 226 -25.84 -18.74 6.19
C HIS A 226 -25.46 -17.66 7.22
N PRO A 227 -24.16 -17.34 7.37
CA PRO A 227 -23.67 -16.45 8.44
C PRO A 227 -23.84 -14.96 8.10
N GLU A 228 -24.26 -14.61 6.89
CA GLU A 228 -24.29 -13.23 6.38
C GLU A 228 -25.74 -12.75 6.15
N VAL A 229 -25.92 -11.43 6.21
CA VAL A 229 -27.19 -10.81 5.77
C VAL A 229 -27.34 -10.98 4.28
N GLY A 230 -28.38 -11.70 3.84
CA GLY A 230 -28.74 -11.82 2.45
C GLY A 230 -29.52 -10.58 2.00
N ARG A 231 -29.03 -9.89 0.98
CA ARG A 231 -29.65 -8.70 0.41
C ARG A 231 -29.88 -8.89 -1.06
N ASP A 232 -31.03 -8.41 -1.57
CA ASP A 232 -31.32 -8.42 -2.98
C ASP A 232 -30.24 -7.61 -3.75
N TYR A 233 -29.82 -8.15 -4.88
CA TYR A 233 -28.86 -7.50 -5.76
C TYR A 233 -29.43 -6.22 -6.36
N GLU A 234 -30.71 -6.17 -6.64
CA GLU A 234 -31.39 -4.99 -7.19
C GLU A 234 -31.63 -3.92 -6.10
N TYR A 235 -31.65 -2.68 -6.51
CA TYR A 235 -31.92 -1.55 -5.66
C TYR A 235 -32.59 -0.43 -6.44
N GLN A 236 -33.39 0.38 -5.75
CA GLN A 236 -33.98 1.59 -6.29
C GLN A 236 -33.18 2.83 -5.83
N ARG A 237 -32.89 3.72 -6.76
CA ARG A 237 -32.22 5.00 -6.46
C ARG A 237 -33.24 6.06 -6.12
N LEU A 238 -33.10 6.69 -4.95
CA LEU A 238 -33.98 7.75 -4.43
C LEU A 238 -33.32 9.13 -4.48
N GLY A 239 -32.15 9.23 -5.10
CA GLY A 239 -31.37 10.44 -5.26
C GLY A 239 -30.03 10.42 -4.53
N THR A 240 -29.40 11.59 -4.46
CA THR A 240 -28.10 11.77 -3.79
C THR A 240 -28.18 12.91 -2.79
N ALA A 241 -27.29 12.87 -1.79
CA ALA A 241 -27.03 13.96 -0.87
C ALA A 241 -25.57 14.35 -0.85
N SER A 242 -25.30 15.58 -0.42
CA SER A 242 -24.00 16.06 -0.01
C SER A 242 -24.01 16.31 1.50
N ILE A 243 -23.03 15.80 2.21
CA ILE A 243 -22.81 16.11 3.63
C ILE A 243 -21.78 17.24 3.67
N LEU A 244 -22.17 18.39 4.20
CA LEU A 244 -21.25 19.48 4.54
C LEU A 244 -20.95 19.34 6.02
N ALA A 245 -19.67 19.29 6.41
CA ALA A 245 -19.32 19.08 7.80
C ALA A 245 -18.16 19.98 8.24
N GLY A 246 -18.25 20.47 9.47
CA GLY A 246 -17.20 21.11 10.23
C GLY A 246 -16.81 20.23 11.41
N LEU A 247 -15.54 19.88 11.50
CA LEU A 247 -14.93 19.14 12.61
C LEU A 247 -14.14 20.09 13.48
N ASP A 248 -14.59 20.31 14.72
CA ASP A 248 -13.80 21.03 15.72
C ASP A 248 -12.53 20.23 16.06
N LEU A 249 -11.38 20.88 15.95
CA LEU A 249 -10.10 20.22 16.21
C LEU A 249 -9.72 20.23 17.70
N HIS A 250 -10.44 21.00 18.55
CA HIS A 250 -10.17 21.06 19.98
C HIS A 250 -10.83 19.94 20.75
N ASP A 251 -12.13 19.70 20.48
CA ASP A 251 -12.95 18.71 21.20
C ASP A 251 -13.46 17.55 20.33
N GLY A 252 -13.36 17.68 19.01
CA GLY A 252 -13.83 16.67 18.07
C GLY A 252 -15.33 16.76 17.75
N HIS A 253 -16.03 17.84 18.18
CA HIS A 253 -17.44 18.08 17.84
C HIS A 253 -17.63 18.23 16.34
N VAL A 254 -18.73 17.73 15.83
CA VAL A 254 -19.09 17.74 14.42
C VAL A 254 -20.38 18.56 14.21
N THR A 255 -20.26 19.66 13.49
CA THR A 255 -21.40 20.37 12.93
C THR A 255 -21.62 19.91 11.50
N ALA A 256 -22.84 19.45 11.15
CA ALA A 256 -23.07 18.93 9.80
C ALA A 256 -24.43 19.31 9.24
N ARG A 257 -24.46 19.50 7.92
CA ARG A 257 -25.68 19.65 7.11
C ARG A 257 -25.75 18.54 6.06
N VAL A 258 -26.95 18.11 5.76
CA VAL A 258 -27.21 17.13 4.70
C VAL A 258 -28.17 17.78 3.70
N GLU A 259 -27.65 18.05 2.52
CA GLU A 259 -28.35 18.79 1.49
C GLU A 259 -28.30 18.05 0.14
N ARG A 260 -29.20 18.40 -0.78
CA ARG A 260 -29.21 17.82 -2.13
C ARG A 260 -28.02 18.31 -2.99
N ARG A 261 -27.44 19.45 -2.63
CA ARG A 261 -26.36 20.13 -3.35
C ARG A 261 -25.39 20.75 -2.34
N HIS A 262 -24.22 21.16 -2.81
CA HIS A 262 -23.17 21.80 -2.01
C HIS A 262 -22.70 23.10 -2.68
N ARG A 263 -23.63 24.03 -2.90
CA ARG A 263 -23.37 25.34 -3.46
C ARG A 263 -23.13 26.37 -2.34
N SER A 264 -22.84 27.59 -2.72
CA SER A 264 -22.61 28.71 -1.80
C SER A 264 -23.71 28.82 -0.74
N ARG A 265 -24.98 28.67 -1.12
CA ARG A 265 -26.10 28.75 -0.19
C ARG A 265 -26.09 27.68 0.90
N GLU A 266 -25.79 26.44 0.52
CA GLU A 266 -25.69 25.33 1.44
C GLU A 266 -24.46 25.49 2.36
N PHE A 267 -23.35 25.98 1.82
CA PHE A 267 -22.16 26.31 2.61
C PHE A 267 -22.39 27.47 3.59
N ILE A 268 -23.03 28.55 3.15
CA ILE A 268 -23.46 29.66 4.06
C ILE A 268 -24.32 29.13 5.19
N GLY A 269 -25.19 28.16 4.90
CA GLY A 269 -25.98 27.51 5.95
C GLY A 269 -25.11 26.81 6.99
N LEU A 270 -24.02 26.12 6.58
CA LEU A 270 -23.07 25.53 7.52
C LEU A 270 -22.34 26.62 8.34
N LEU A 271 -21.97 27.74 7.72
CA LEU A 271 -21.39 28.88 8.45
C LEU A 271 -22.35 29.46 9.49
N GLN A 272 -23.62 29.51 9.17
CA GLN A 272 -24.70 29.96 10.12
C GLN A 272 -24.81 28.98 11.31
N ASP A 273 -24.77 27.68 11.06
CA ASP A 273 -24.81 26.68 12.13
C ASP A 273 -23.57 26.79 13.04
N LEU A 274 -22.38 27.01 12.48
CA LEU A 274 -21.16 27.25 13.24
C LEU A 274 -21.22 28.56 14.03
N ASP A 275 -21.77 29.63 13.41
CA ASP A 275 -21.95 30.92 14.06
C ASP A 275 -22.89 30.82 15.27
N ALA A 276 -23.97 30.06 15.15
CA ALA A 276 -24.90 29.81 16.23
C ALA A 276 -24.40 28.88 17.33
N TYR A 277 -23.49 27.97 17.01
CA TYR A 277 -22.94 26.99 17.96
C TYR A 277 -21.90 27.60 18.90
N TYR A 278 -20.98 28.43 18.40
CA TYR A 278 -19.92 29.03 19.20
C TYR A 278 -20.34 30.39 19.80
N PRO A 279 -19.90 30.72 21.03
CA PRO A 279 -20.11 32.04 21.65
C PRO A 279 -19.70 33.20 20.73
N ALA A 280 -20.38 34.33 20.81
CA ALA A 280 -20.20 35.44 19.87
C ALA A 280 -18.80 36.06 19.87
N GLU A 281 -18.09 35.98 20.99
CA GLU A 281 -16.73 36.50 21.21
C GLU A 281 -15.64 35.61 20.62
N VAL A 282 -15.96 34.38 20.24
CA VAL A 282 -15.00 33.40 19.69
C VAL A 282 -14.77 33.64 18.20
N THR A 283 -13.53 33.70 17.78
CA THR A 283 -13.16 33.69 16.36
C THR A 283 -13.14 32.25 15.84
N ILE A 284 -13.85 31.99 14.74
CA ILE A 284 -13.92 30.66 14.11
C ILE A 284 -12.90 30.63 12.96
N ARG A 285 -11.82 29.89 13.14
CA ARG A 285 -10.83 29.63 12.09
C ARG A 285 -11.28 28.42 11.28
N LEU A 286 -11.50 28.62 10.00
CA LEU A 286 -11.92 27.56 9.07
C LEU A 286 -10.75 27.07 8.25
N ILE A 287 -10.38 25.80 8.40
CA ILE A 287 -9.40 25.12 7.55
C ILE A 287 -10.20 24.42 6.45
N LEU A 288 -10.02 24.87 5.21
CA LEU A 288 -10.85 24.44 4.08
C LEU A 288 -10.04 24.47 2.76
N ASP A 289 -10.55 23.80 1.75
CA ASP A 289 -9.96 23.81 0.42
C ASP A 289 -10.34 25.06 -0.39
N ASN A 290 -9.86 25.10 -1.65
CA ASN A 290 -10.17 26.22 -2.55
C ASN A 290 -11.43 25.96 -3.40
N HIS A 291 -12.45 25.28 -2.86
CA HIS A 291 -13.69 25.05 -3.58
C HIS A 291 -14.39 26.37 -3.90
N SER A 292 -14.99 26.47 -5.08
CA SER A 292 -15.60 27.74 -5.56
C SER A 292 -16.74 28.25 -4.69
N ALA A 293 -17.46 27.37 -3.99
CA ALA A 293 -18.52 27.76 -3.06
C ALA A 293 -17.98 28.53 -1.85
N HIS A 294 -16.75 28.24 -1.41
CA HIS A 294 -16.12 28.87 -0.25
C HIS A 294 -15.74 30.33 -0.49
N ILE A 295 -15.43 30.69 -1.73
CA ILE A 295 -14.95 32.02 -2.15
C ILE A 295 -15.93 32.73 -3.10
N SER A 296 -17.15 32.26 -3.20
CA SER A 296 -18.17 32.89 -4.03
C SER A 296 -18.54 34.31 -3.53
N LYS A 297 -19.08 35.16 -4.40
CA LYS A 297 -19.53 36.50 -4.02
C LYS A 297 -20.53 36.46 -2.86
N GLU A 298 -21.46 35.51 -2.87
CA GLU A 298 -22.47 35.32 -1.83
C GLU A 298 -21.83 34.95 -0.48
N THR A 299 -20.89 34.02 -0.49
CA THR A 299 -20.16 33.60 0.71
C THR A 299 -19.31 34.75 1.26
N MET A 300 -18.58 35.46 0.40
CA MET A 300 -17.77 36.62 0.82
C MET A 300 -18.64 37.75 1.37
N ALA A 301 -19.85 37.99 0.82
CA ALA A 301 -20.79 38.97 1.36
C ALA A 301 -21.28 38.56 2.77
N TYR A 302 -21.59 37.27 2.97
CA TYR A 302 -21.92 36.74 4.30
C TYR A 302 -20.80 36.95 5.31
N LEU A 303 -19.56 36.57 4.95
CA LEU A 303 -18.39 36.75 5.82
C LEU A 303 -18.17 38.24 6.16
N ALA A 304 -18.30 39.14 5.20
CA ALA A 304 -18.21 40.59 5.43
C ALA A 304 -19.27 41.13 6.40
N SER A 305 -20.46 40.50 6.45
CA SER A 305 -21.52 40.85 7.42
C SER A 305 -21.21 40.36 8.85
N ARG A 306 -20.12 39.60 9.06
CA ARG A 306 -19.68 39.04 10.34
C ARG A 306 -18.21 39.38 10.58
N PRO A 307 -17.85 40.65 10.78
CA PRO A 307 -16.46 41.11 10.92
C PRO A 307 -15.79 40.41 12.10
N ASN A 308 -14.55 39.96 11.89
CA ASN A 308 -13.72 39.27 12.88
C ASN A 308 -14.25 37.91 13.38
N ARG A 309 -15.38 37.41 12.86
CA ARG A 309 -15.98 36.15 13.28
C ARG A 309 -15.33 34.94 12.62
N PHE A 310 -15.03 35.05 11.34
CA PHE A 310 -14.46 33.94 10.55
C PHE A 310 -13.09 34.28 9.98
N VAL A 311 -12.14 33.36 10.11
CA VAL A 311 -10.80 33.45 9.51
C VAL A 311 -10.54 32.22 8.67
N TYR A 312 -10.23 32.41 7.40
CA TYR A 312 -9.92 31.31 6.47
C TYR A 312 -8.44 30.91 6.50
N VAL A 313 -8.19 29.62 6.56
CA VAL A 313 -6.88 29.01 6.33
C VAL A 313 -7.05 28.00 5.19
N HIS A 314 -6.57 28.38 4.02
CA HIS A 314 -6.72 27.52 2.83
C HIS A 314 -5.69 26.41 2.78
N THR A 315 -6.13 25.19 2.52
CA THR A 315 -5.22 24.11 2.16
C THR A 315 -4.61 24.36 0.78
N PRO A 316 -3.37 23.89 0.51
CA PRO A 316 -2.80 23.98 -0.83
C PRO A 316 -3.66 23.21 -1.84
N LYS A 317 -3.63 23.64 -3.10
CA LYS A 317 -4.24 22.86 -4.18
C LYS A 317 -3.64 21.45 -4.20
N HIS A 318 -4.49 20.43 -4.29
CA HIS A 318 -4.12 19.01 -4.16
C HIS A 318 -3.56 18.61 -2.79
N GLY A 319 -3.77 19.42 -1.75
CA GLY A 319 -3.36 19.14 -0.36
C GLY A 319 -4.53 18.73 0.53
N SER A 320 -5.57 18.10 -0.01
CA SER A 320 -6.77 17.69 0.75
C SER A 320 -6.46 16.80 1.96
N TRP A 321 -5.37 16.02 1.90
CA TRP A 321 -4.90 15.21 3.02
C TRP A 321 -4.53 16.05 4.28
N LEU A 322 -4.37 17.36 4.15
CA LEU A 322 -4.22 18.29 5.28
C LEU A 322 -5.56 18.61 5.93
N ASN A 323 -6.68 18.30 5.27
CA ASN A 323 -8.02 18.55 5.79
C ASN A 323 -8.49 17.36 6.65
N LEU A 324 -8.45 17.53 7.97
CA LEU A 324 -8.74 16.46 8.93
C LEU A 324 -10.19 15.94 8.88
N VAL A 325 -11.13 16.75 8.39
CA VAL A 325 -12.52 16.32 8.21
C VAL A 325 -12.68 15.16 7.21
N GLU A 326 -11.72 14.94 6.30
CA GLU A 326 -11.72 13.75 5.44
C GLU A 326 -11.62 12.45 6.25
N THR A 327 -10.91 12.48 7.37
CA THR A 327 -10.84 11.34 8.30
C THR A 327 -12.21 11.05 8.92
N LEU A 328 -12.97 12.09 9.27
CA LEU A 328 -14.35 11.99 9.74
C LEU A 328 -15.25 11.35 8.66
N PHE A 329 -15.17 11.80 7.41
CA PHE A 329 -15.93 11.20 6.31
C PHE A 329 -15.55 9.72 6.10
N GLY A 330 -14.29 9.37 6.29
CA GLY A 330 -13.83 7.99 6.29
C GLY A 330 -14.46 7.17 7.42
N LYS A 331 -14.60 7.74 8.63
CA LYS A 331 -15.30 7.11 9.77
C LYS A 331 -16.78 6.91 9.44
N MET A 332 -17.49 7.95 8.98
CA MET A 332 -18.90 7.88 8.59
C MET A 332 -19.14 6.80 7.51
N ALA A 333 -18.25 6.74 6.50
CA ALA A 333 -18.38 5.77 5.42
C ALA A 333 -18.24 4.31 5.90
N ARG A 334 -17.41 4.05 6.90
CA ARG A 334 -17.19 2.70 7.47
C ARG A 334 -18.24 2.30 8.51
N THR A 335 -18.86 3.26 9.15
CA THR A 335 -19.85 3.04 10.23
C THR A 335 -21.28 3.06 9.66
N PHE A 336 -21.96 4.16 9.77
CA PHE A 336 -23.41 4.23 9.49
C PHE A 336 -23.79 4.45 8.01
N LEU A 337 -22.86 4.92 7.14
CA LEU A 337 -23.16 4.99 5.70
C LEU A 337 -23.01 3.64 4.99
N ARG A 338 -22.19 2.74 5.54
CA ARG A 338 -21.95 1.43 4.95
C ARG A 338 -23.22 0.59 4.93
N GLY A 339 -23.64 0.19 3.73
CA GLY A 339 -24.77 -0.68 3.55
C GLY A 339 -26.13 -0.04 3.91
N MET A 340 -26.18 1.27 4.14
CA MET A 340 -27.44 1.98 4.45
C MET A 340 -28.46 1.77 3.32
N ARG A 341 -29.68 1.40 3.70
CA ARG A 341 -30.86 1.36 2.85
C ARG A 341 -31.96 2.19 3.51
N VAL A 342 -32.72 2.90 2.70
CA VAL A 342 -33.71 3.90 3.14
C VAL A 342 -34.93 3.83 2.24
N ALA A 343 -36.09 4.17 2.79
CA ALA A 343 -37.34 4.28 2.03
C ALA A 343 -37.48 5.65 1.33
N SER A 344 -36.73 6.66 1.76
CA SER A 344 -36.78 8.00 1.18
C SER A 344 -35.43 8.75 1.33
N TRP A 345 -35.28 9.80 0.53
CA TRP A 345 -34.15 10.73 0.71
C TRP A 345 -34.19 11.42 2.09
N GLN A 346 -35.38 11.71 2.58
CA GLN A 346 -35.56 12.35 3.89
C GLN A 346 -35.08 11.41 5.02
N GLU A 347 -35.45 10.15 4.97
CA GLU A 347 -34.96 9.16 5.94
C GLU A 347 -33.43 9.07 5.93
N MET A 348 -32.81 9.12 4.73
CA MET A 348 -31.35 9.15 4.64
C MET A 348 -30.76 10.35 5.37
N LYS A 349 -31.31 11.55 5.14
CA LYS A 349 -30.90 12.78 5.83
C LYS A 349 -30.99 12.63 7.35
N GLU A 350 -32.10 12.15 7.86
CA GLU A 350 -32.35 11.96 9.29
C GLU A 350 -31.36 10.93 9.91
N ARG A 351 -31.14 9.85 9.21
CA ARG A 351 -30.18 8.82 9.67
C ARG A 351 -28.74 9.32 9.67
N ILE A 352 -28.34 10.12 8.69
CA ILE A 352 -27.01 10.73 8.65
C ILE A 352 -26.85 11.70 9.83
N LEU A 353 -27.82 12.58 10.06
CA LEU A 353 -27.78 13.54 11.17
C LEU A 353 -27.80 12.83 12.54
N ARG A 354 -28.54 11.72 12.68
CA ARG A 354 -28.49 10.87 13.86
C ARG A 354 -27.10 10.27 14.07
N GLY A 355 -26.47 9.73 13.01
CA GLY A 355 -25.10 9.23 13.08
C GLY A 355 -24.09 10.31 13.45
N VAL A 356 -24.31 11.56 13.07
CA VAL A 356 -23.49 12.69 13.53
C VAL A 356 -23.73 12.96 15.02
N ALA A 357 -25.00 12.92 15.48
CA ALA A 357 -25.31 13.07 16.91
C ALA A 357 -24.67 11.98 17.76
N GLU A 358 -24.70 10.71 17.30
CA GLU A 358 -23.99 9.58 17.96
C GLU A 358 -22.47 9.81 18.02
N ILE A 359 -21.86 10.42 17.00
CA ILE A 359 -20.44 10.81 17.04
C ILE A 359 -20.20 11.87 18.12
N ASN A 360 -21.12 12.82 18.27
CA ASN A 360 -21.03 13.92 19.23
C ASN A 360 -21.34 13.50 20.68
N GLU A 361 -21.93 12.34 20.92
CA GLU A 361 -22.07 11.75 22.27
C GLU A 361 -20.69 11.36 22.86
N ALA A 362 -19.74 10.95 22.00
CA ALA A 362 -18.38 10.62 22.38
C ALA A 362 -17.39 11.11 21.29
N PRO A 363 -17.19 12.44 21.22
CA PRO A 363 -16.38 13.04 20.17
C PRO A 363 -14.91 12.61 20.30
N VAL A 364 -14.26 12.44 19.16
CA VAL A 364 -12.86 12.01 19.11
C VAL A 364 -12.00 13.15 18.59
N VAL A 365 -11.09 13.62 19.41
CA VAL A 365 -10.12 14.65 19.01
C VAL A 365 -9.11 14.04 18.03
N HIS A 366 -9.09 14.56 16.81
CA HIS A 366 -8.15 14.18 15.78
C HIS A 366 -6.85 15.00 15.94
N ARG A 367 -5.74 14.29 16.24
CA ARG A 367 -4.42 14.92 16.38
C ARG A 367 -3.49 14.49 15.27
N TRP A 368 -2.69 15.43 14.76
CA TRP A 368 -1.57 15.11 13.89
C TRP A 368 -0.46 14.46 14.70
N SER A 369 -0.19 13.17 14.46
CA SER A 369 0.87 12.42 15.19
C SER A 369 2.27 12.59 14.59
N ASN A 370 2.43 13.13 13.38
CA ASN A 370 3.69 13.11 12.62
C ASN A 370 4.21 14.50 12.22
N PHE A 371 4.24 15.46 13.13
CA PHE A 371 4.93 16.74 12.89
C PHE A 371 6.44 16.58 12.64
N THR A 372 7.05 15.51 13.14
CA THR A 372 8.49 15.23 13.00
C THR A 372 8.87 14.73 11.60
N ALA A 373 8.03 14.03 10.92
CA ALA A 373 8.30 13.50 9.57
C ALA A 373 8.36 14.60 8.49
N LEU A 374 7.79 15.79 8.76
CA LEU A 374 7.81 16.93 7.85
C LEU A 374 9.07 17.80 8.03
N ARG A 375 9.84 17.62 9.12
CA ARG A 375 11.10 18.33 9.36
C ARG A 375 12.31 17.78 8.62
N THR A 376 12.24 16.54 8.13
CA THR A 376 13.36 15.82 7.51
C THR A 376 13.38 15.86 5.98
N GLN A 377 12.49 16.63 5.35
CA GLN A 377 12.44 16.80 3.88
C GLN A 377 12.64 18.27 3.44
N SER A 378 13.20 19.10 4.30
CA SER A 378 13.64 20.46 3.95
C SER A 378 15.14 20.49 3.76
#